data_68055e6dcb3dd4b46d867dcc7fa69b5a
#
_entry.id   68055e6dcb3dd4b46d867dcc7fa69b5a
#
_cell.length_a   1.000
_cell.length_b   1.000
_cell.length_c   1.000
_cell.angle_alpha   90.00
_cell.angle_beta   90.00
_cell.angle_gamma   90.00
#
_symmetry.space_group_name_H-M   'P 1'
#
loop_
_entity.id
_entity.type
_entity.pdbx_description
1 polymer ?
#
loop_
_entity_poly.entity_id
_entity_poly.type
_entity_poly.pdbx_seq_one_letter_code
_entity_poly.pdbx_strand_id
1 'polypeptide(L)'
;MVYIILGNGFEEMEAVCPCDMLRRGGVQVQFAGIGGRLITGGNGITVQTDCTVEEMDLDAMEMVVLPGGMGGVRSILGSEAALNAVRYAWEQDRYVAAICAAPSILAKLGITDGKKAVVYPGLEDQMGTALMQDANAVRDGKVLTGRAPGAAMDFGSLLLETLKDA
;
A
#
# COMPACT_ATOMS: atom_id res chain seq x y z
N MET A 1 -1.75 4.30 -13.87
CA MET A 1 -0.63 3.47 -13.33
C MET A 1 -0.76 3.30 -11.83
N VAL A 2 -0.66 2.08 -11.33
CA VAL A 2 -0.58 1.76 -9.91
C VAL A 2 0.86 1.41 -9.55
N TYR A 3 1.37 1.95 -8.45
CA TYR A 3 2.65 1.58 -7.89
C TYR A 3 2.47 0.87 -6.55
N ILE A 4 3.09 -0.30 -6.42
CA ILE A 4 3.19 -1.03 -5.15
C ILE A 4 4.63 -0.89 -4.66
N ILE A 5 4.84 -0.22 -3.53
CA ILE A 5 6.18 0.07 -3.00
C ILE A 5 6.66 -1.10 -2.14
N LEU A 6 7.83 -1.65 -2.49
CA LEU A 6 8.44 -2.78 -1.79
C LEU A 6 9.75 -2.39 -1.13
N GLY A 7 9.84 -2.63 0.17
CA GLY A 7 11.09 -2.62 0.92
C GLY A 7 11.40 -4.00 1.47
N ASN A 8 12.66 -4.31 1.75
CA ASN A 8 13.06 -5.59 2.33
C ASN A 8 12.26 -5.88 3.61
N GLY A 9 11.78 -7.11 3.72
CA GLY A 9 10.91 -7.55 4.81
C GLY A 9 9.41 -7.28 4.58
N PHE A 10 9.00 -6.90 3.35
CA PHE A 10 7.59 -6.77 2.98
C PHE A 10 6.86 -8.12 3.12
N GLU A 11 5.54 -8.09 3.29
CA GLU A 11 4.73 -9.31 3.33
C GLU A 11 4.32 -9.69 1.91
N GLU A 12 4.73 -10.90 1.48
CA GLU A 12 4.64 -11.35 0.08
C GLU A 12 3.20 -11.47 -0.42
N MET A 13 2.29 -12.03 0.39
CA MET A 13 0.88 -12.16 0.01
C MET A 13 0.23 -10.79 -0.22
N GLU A 14 0.57 -9.83 0.60
CA GLU A 14 -0.01 -8.48 0.57
C GLU A 14 0.46 -7.65 -0.62
N ALA A 15 1.59 -8.00 -1.21
CA ALA A 15 2.13 -7.36 -2.41
C ALA A 15 1.72 -8.09 -3.69
N VAL A 16 1.97 -9.40 -3.76
CA VAL A 16 1.82 -10.19 -4.99
C VAL A 16 0.35 -10.45 -5.31
N CYS A 17 -0.48 -10.75 -4.33
CA CYS A 17 -1.90 -11.02 -4.55
C CYS A 17 -2.63 -9.82 -5.16
N PRO A 18 -2.59 -8.60 -4.60
CA PRO A 18 -3.20 -7.43 -5.22
C PRO A 18 -2.60 -7.10 -6.60
N CYS A 19 -1.29 -7.26 -6.78
CA CYS A 19 -0.64 -7.03 -8.07
C CYS A 19 -1.20 -7.97 -9.16
N ASP A 20 -1.28 -9.27 -8.87
CA ASP A 20 -1.84 -10.26 -9.80
C ASP A 20 -3.29 -9.93 -10.14
N MET A 21 -4.12 -9.64 -9.14
CA MET A 21 -5.54 -9.31 -9.32
C MET A 21 -5.73 -8.05 -10.19
N LEU A 22 -4.97 -7.01 -9.94
CA LEU A 22 -5.03 -5.76 -10.71
C LEU A 22 -4.60 -6.00 -12.17
N ARG A 23 -3.50 -6.73 -12.39
CA ARG A 23 -3.01 -7.07 -13.74
C ARG A 23 -4.02 -7.94 -14.50
N ARG A 24 -4.64 -8.92 -13.87
CA ARG A 24 -5.75 -9.70 -14.46
C ARG A 24 -6.94 -8.82 -14.81
N GLY A 25 -7.18 -7.78 -14.04
CA GLY A 25 -8.23 -6.78 -14.31
C GLY A 25 -7.89 -5.76 -15.38
N GLY A 26 -6.70 -5.86 -16.02
CA GLY A 26 -6.26 -4.95 -17.08
C GLY A 26 -5.63 -3.66 -16.58
N VAL A 27 -5.34 -3.55 -15.28
CA VAL A 27 -4.70 -2.37 -14.69
C VAL A 27 -3.19 -2.45 -14.85
N GLN A 28 -2.56 -1.34 -15.25
CA GLN A 28 -1.10 -1.23 -15.29
C GLN A 28 -0.56 -1.09 -13.87
N VAL A 29 0.25 -2.05 -13.44
CA VAL A 29 0.83 -2.10 -12.09
C VAL A 29 2.33 -2.31 -12.19
N GLN A 30 3.09 -1.55 -11.41
CA GLN A 30 4.52 -1.72 -11.23
C GLN A 30 4.87 -1.89 -9.76
N PHE A 31 5.79 -2.81 -9.48
CA PHE A 31 6.50 -2.83 -8.21
C PHE A 31 7.63 -1.79 -8.25
N ALA A 32 7.70 -0.97 -7.21
CA ALA A 32 8.78 0.01 -7.03
C ALA A 32 9.61 -0.35 -5.80
N GLY A 33 10.88 -0.65 -6.00
CA GLY A 33 11.78 -1.13 -4.95
C GLY A 33 12.51 -0.01 -4.21
N ILE A 34 12.65 -0.16 -2.90
CA ILE A 34 13.47 0.72 -2.05
C ILE A 34 14.88 0.14 -1.94
N GLY A 35 15.87 0.93 -2.32
CA GLY A 35 17.28 0.54 -2.23
C GLY A 35 17.76 -0.36 -3.36
N GLY A 36 16.93 -0.64 -4.35
CA GLY A 36 17.29 -1.46 -5.52
C GLY A 36 16.07 -2.17 -6.11
N ARG A 37 16.34 -3.06 -7.08
CA ARG A 37 15.28 -3.78 -7.80
C ARG A 37 15.06 -5.21 -7.30
N LEU A 38 15.98 -5.78 -6.53
CA LEU A 38 15.81 -7.10 -5.91
C LEU A 38 15.42 -6.90 -4.45
N ILE A 39 14.18 -7.19 -4.14
CA ILE A 39 13.61 -6.97 -2.81
C ILE A 39 13.16 -8.31 -2.25
N THR A 40 13.60 -8.63 -1.04
CA THR A 40 13.28 -9.90 -0.37
C THR A 40 12.24 -9.66 0.71
N GLY A 41 11.14 -10.40 0.64
CA GLY A 41 10.07 -10.35 1.63
C GLY A 41 10.42 -11.02 2.95
N GLY A 42 9.56 -10.84 3.94
CA GLY A 42 9.73 -11.38 5.29
C GLY A 42 9.73 -12.91 5.36
N ASN A 43 9.20 -13.58 4.36
CA ASN A 43 9.19 -15.06 4.25
C ASN A 43 10.23 -15.57 3.24
N GLY A 44 11.20 -14.76 2.84
CA GLY A 44 12.34 -15.17 2.02
C GLY A 44 12.10 -15.21 0.51
N ILE A 45 10.96 -14.72 0.02
CA ILE A 45 10.68 -14.66 -1.42
C ILE A 45 11.26 -13.35 -1.98
N THR A 46 12.16 -13.47 -2.95
CA THR A 46 12.76 -12.32 -3.62
C THR A 46 11.97 -11.96 -4.88
N VAL A 47 11.60 -10.70 -5.00
CA VAL A 47 10.91 -10.14 -6.17
C VAL A 47 11.85 -9.20 -6.89
N GLN A 48 11.91 -9.32 -8.22
CA GLN A 48 12.50 -8.29 -9.06
C GLN A 48 11.44 -7.23 -9.36
N THR A 49 11.68 -6.00 -8.93
CA THR A 49 10.76 -4.89 -9.17
C THR A 49 10.91 -4.31 -10.57
N ASP A 50 9.86 -3.66 -11.04
CA ASP A 50 9.82 -3.04 -12.37
C ASP A 50 10.66 -1.76 -12.42
N CYS A 51 10.72 -1.03 -11.30
CA CYS A 51 11.50 0.19 -11.13
C CYS A 51 11.95 0.35 -9.68
N THR A 52 12.76 1.35 -9.38
CA THR A 52 13.00 1.81 -8.00
C THR A 52 12.03 2.93 -7.64
N VAL A 53 11.91 3.26 -6.35
CA VAL A 53 11.03 4.36 -5.91
C VAL A 53 11.43 5.71 -6.50
N GLU A 54 12.71 5.90 -6.79
CA GLU A 54 13.23 7.11 -7.42
C GLU A 54 12.86 7.22 -8.90
N GLU A 55 12.57 6.09 -9.55
CA GLU A 55 12.22 6.01 -10.97
C GLU A 55 10.71 6.09 -11.23
N MET A 56 9.89 6.16 -10.18
CA MET A 56 8.43 6.24 -10.33
C MET A 56 8.02 7.50 -11.10
N ASP A 57 7.12 7.35 -12.07
CA ASP A 57 6.44 8.47 -12.74
C ASP A 57 5.24 8.89 -11.89
N LEU A 58 5.44 9.89 -11.02
CA LEU A 58 4.42 10.37 -10.09
C LEU A 58 3.23 11.01 -10.81
N ASP A 59 3.45 11.64 -11.98
CA ASP A 59 2.37 12.26 -12.75
C ASP A 59 1.42 11.21 -13.35
N ALA A 60 1.96 10.06 -13.74
CA ALA A 60 1.17 8.94 -14.26
C ALA A 60 0.50 8.11 -13.15
N MET A 61 0.82 8.35 -11.88
CA MET A 61 0.33 7.55 -10.76
C MET A 61 -1.13 7.86 -10.43
N GLU A 62 -1.98 6.84 -10.47
CA GLU A 62 -3.38 6.91 -10.05
C GLU A 62 -3.57 6.41 -8.62
N MET A 63 -2.72 5.47 -8.21
CA MET A 63 -2.78 4.85 -6.89
C MET A 63 -1.40 4.42 -6.43
N VAL A 64 -1.10 4.65 -5.16
CA VAL A 64 0.05 4.06 -4.47
C VAL A 64 -0.44 3.04 -3.45
N VAL A 65 0.20 1.87 -3.40
CA VAL A 65 -0.14 0.74 -2.53
C VAL A 65 1.05 0.40 -1.65
N LEU A 66 0.80 0.30 -0.35
CA LEU A 66 1.80 -0.03 0.66
C LEU A 66 1.47 -1.40 1.29
N PRO A 67 2.19 -2.47 0.93
CA PRO A 67 2.12 -3.74 1.66
C PRO A 67 2.66 -3.59 3.08
N GLY A 68 2.23 -4.50 3.97
CA GLY A 68 2.76 -4.58 5.32
C GLY A 68 4.04 -5.41 5.41
N GLY A 69 4.14 -6.13 6.51
CA GLY A 69 5.40 -6.72 6.97
C GLY A 69 6.21 -5.68 7.73
N MET A 70 6.68 -6.03 8.93
CA MET A 70 7.36 -5.06 9.80
C MET A 70 8.63 -4.49 9.17
N GLY A 71 9.40 -5.32 8.44
CA GLY A 71 10.59 -4.88 7.71
C GLY A 71 10.22 -3.94 6.55
N GLY A 72 9.17 -4.25 5.81
CA GLY A 72 8.68 -3.43 4.72
C GLY A 72 8.21 -2.06 5.20
N VAL A 73 7.45 -2.02 6.28
CA VAL A 73 7.00 -0.76 6.90
C VAL A 73 8.18 0.09 7.36
N ARG A 74 9.18 -0.53 8.02
CA ARG A 74 10.42 0.19 8.41
C ARG A 74 11.17 0.72 7.19
N SER A 75 11.25 -0.04 6.11
CA SER A 75 11.90 0.40 4.87
C SER A 75 11.20 1.60 4.27
N ILE A 76 9.87 1.60 4.22
CA ILE A 76 9.07 2.74 3.70
C ILE A 76 9.29 3.97 4.58
N LEU A 77 9.20 3.82 5.90
CA LEU A 77 9.40 4.93 6.85
C LEU A 77 10.83 5.51 6.77
N GLY A 78 11.81 4.70 6.41
CA GLY A 78 13.20 5.11 6.21
C GLY A 78 13.53 5.67 4.82
N SER A 79 12.57 5.68 3.90
CA SER A 79 12.75 6.14 2.52
C SER A 79 12.01 7.45 2.26
N GLU A 80 12.74 8.54 2.15
CA GLU A 80 12.12 9.84 1.84
C GLU A 80 11.44 9.82 0.47
N ALA A 81 12.00 9.13 -0.53
CA ALA A 81 11.40 9.00 -1.85
C ALA A 81 10.05 8.26 -1.78
N ALA A 82 9.95 7.18 -0.98
CA ALA A 82 8.70 6.46 -0.79
C ALA A 82 7.65 7.32 -0.08
N LEU A 83 8.03 8.01 0.99
CA LEU A 83 7.11 8.90 1.72
C LEU A 83 6.65 10.08 0.85
N ASN A 84 7.54 10.63 0.03
CA ASN A 84 7.18 11.70 -0.91
C ASN A 84 6.18 11.23 -1.96
N ALA A 85 6.31 9.99 -2.45
CA ALA A 85 5.33 9.43 -3.39
C ALA A 85 3.94 9.31 -2.75
N VAL A 86 3.87 8.90 -1.48
CA VAL A 86 2.59 8.82 -0.74
C VAL A 86 1.99 10.22 -0.52
N ARG A 87 2.81 11.19 -0.09
CA ARG A 87 2.35 12.58 0.09
C ARG A 87 1.86 13.17 -1.24
N TYR A 88 2.63 12.97 -2.30
CA TYR A 88 2.25 13.44 -3.64
C TYR A 88 0.91 12.85 -4.08
N ALA A 89 0.72 11.54 -3.93
CA ALA A 89 -0.54 10.89 -4.27
C ALA A 89 -1.71 11.54 -3.52
N TRP A 90 -1.55 11.75 -2.22
CA TRP A 90 -2.57 12.38 -1.37
C TRP A 90 -2.86 13.83 -1.77
N GLU A 91 -1.83 14.65 -1.96
CA GLU A 91 -1.94 16.06 -2.32
C GLU A 91 -2.53 16.28 -3.72
N GLN A 92 -2.30 15.32 -4.63
CA GLN A 92 -2.86 15.35 -5.99
C GLN A 92 -4.21 14.62 -6.12
N ASP A 93 -4.91 14.36 -5.01
CA ASP A 93 -6.20 13.67 -4.97
C ASP A 93 -6.17 12.30 -5.65
N ARG A 94 -5.03 11.59 -5.55
CA ARG A 94 -4.88 10.21 -6.01
C ARG A 94 -5.26 9.23 -4.90
N TYR A 95 -5.43 7.97 -5.26
CA TYR A 95 -5.72 6.93 -4.27
C TYR A 95 -4.47 6.55 -3.49
N VAL A 96 -4.63 6.40 -2.17
CA VAL A 96 -3.61 5.86 -1.29
C VAL A 96 -4.16 4.62 -0.59
N ALA A 97 -3.44 3.53 -0.70
CA ALA A 97 -3.86 2.23 -0.20
C ALA A 97 -2.77 1.58 0.65
N ALA A 98 -3.15 0.93 1.74
CA ALA A 98 -2.22 0.26 2.64
C ALA A 98 -2.89 -0.92 3.34
N ILE A 99 -2.12 -1.97 3.62
CA ILE A 99 -2.65 -3.19 4.25
C ILE A 99 -1.78 -3.62 5.44
N CYS A 100 -2.40 -4.29 6.40
CA CYS A 100 -1.77 -4.90 7.56
C CYS A 100 -1.19 -3.85 8.52
N ALA A 101 0.13 -3.76 8.67
CA ALA A 101 0.78 -2.74 9.49
C ALA A 101 0.96 -1.40 8.74
N ALA A 102 0.89 -1.40 7.40
CA ALA A 102 1.17 -0.22 6.59
C ALA A 102 0.14 0.93 6.72
N PRO A 103 -1.13 0.73 7.07
CA PRO A 103 -2.04 1.84 7.36
C PRO A 103 -1.51 2.80 8.43
N SER A 104 -0.66 2.32 9.35
CA SER A 104 -0.02 3.18 10.35
C SER A 104 0.90 4.24 9.72
N ILE A 105 1.44 3.99 8.53
CA ILE A 105 2.20 4.99 7.76
C ILE A 105 1.29 6.13 7.34
N LEU A 106 0.11 5.80 6.81
CA LEU A 106 -0.89 6.80 6.41
C LEU A 106 -1.34 7.63 7.61
N ALA A 107 -1.52 6.99 8.77
CA ALA A 107 -1.89 7.68 10.01
C ALA A 107 -0.79 8.66 10.46
N LYS A 108 0.48 8.28 10.39
CA LYS A 108 1.61 9.17 10.70
C LYS A 108 1.68 10.39 9.77
N LEU A 109 1.18 10.25 8.55
CA LEU A 109 1.10 11.36 7.58
C LEU A 109 -0.20 12.18 7.70
N GLY A 110 -1.09 11.84 8.67
CA GLY A 110 -2.37 12.52 8.85
C GLY A 110 -3.45 12.17 7.81
N ILE A 111 -3.16 11.21 6.93
CA ILE A 111 -4.04 10.87 5.79
C ILE A 111 -5.30 10.13 6.25
N THR A 112 -5.23 9.38 7.33
CA THR A 112 -6.38 8.63 7.87
C THR A 112 -7.17 9.38 8.94
N ASP A 113 -6.82 10.62 9.24
CA ASP A 113 -7.50 11.40 10.27
C ASP A 113 -9.00 11.53 9.96
N GLY A 114 -9.84 11.07 10.91
CA GLY A 114 -11.30 11.10 10.79
C GLY A 114 -11.88 10.16 9.73
N LYS A 115 -11.07 9.31 9.11
CA LYS A 115 -11.50 8.37 8.07
C LYS A 115 -11.71 6.97 8.61
N LYS A 116 -12.66 6.26 8.02
CA LYS A 116 -12.86 4.83 8.27
C LYS A 116 -11.64 4.05 7.75
N ALA A 117 -11.10 3.18 8.58
CA ALA A 117 -9.91 2.41 8.25
C ALA A 117 -9.86 1.08 9.01
N VAL A 118 -9.01 0.18 8.53
CA VAL A 118 -8.59 -1.03 9.23
C VAL A 118 -7.07 -1.08 9.31
N VAL A 119 -6.55 -1.85 10.26
CA VAL A 119 -5.12 -2.08 10.46
C VAL A 119 -4.93 -3.49 11.02
N TYR A 120 -3.73 -4.02 10.98
CA TYR A 120 -3.43 -5.30 11.61
C TYR A 120 -3.87 -5.31 13.08
N PRO A 121 -4.61 -6.34 13.55
CA PRO A 121 -5.10 -6.42 14.92
C PRO A 121 -3.98 -6.23 15.96
N GLY A 122 -4.20 -5.32 16.89
CA GLY A 122 -3.22 -4.93 17.91
C GLY A 122 -2.43 -3.65 17.57
N LEU A 123 -2.58 -3.09 16.37
CA LEU A 123 -1.93 -1.83 15.98
C LEU A 123 -2.87 -0.64 15.95
N GLU A 124 -4.08 -0.77 16.48
CA GLU A 124 -5.11 0.28 16.45
C GLU A 124 -4.62 1.57 17.12
N ASP A 125 -3.79 1.47 18.16
CA ASP A 125 -3.22 2.63 18.86
C ASP A 125 -2.29 3.48 17.97
N GLN A 126 -1.82 2.93 16.85
CA GLN A 126 -0.99 3.64 15.88
C GLN A 126 -1.79 4.40 14.82
N MET A 127 -3.12 4.29 14.86
CA MET A 127 -4.00 4.83 13.82
C MET A 127 -4.53 6.24 14.12
N GLY A 128 -4.09 6.86 15.24
CA GLY A 128 -4.47 8.22 15.59
C GLY A 128 -5.98 8.41 15.69
N THR A 129 -6.54 9.34 14.94
CA THR A 129 -7.98 9.68 14.96
C THR A 129 -8.80 8.92 13.90
N ALA A 130 -8.22 7.89 13.25
CA ALA A 130 -8.96 7.06 12.32
C ALA A 130 -10.13 6.33 13.00
N LEU A 131 -11.23 6.16 12.26
CA LEU A 131 -12.43 5.47 12.74
C LEU A 131 -12.29 3.98 12.42
N MET A 132 -11.80 3.21 13.38
CA MET A 132 -11.50 1.79 13.18
C MET A 132 -12.76 0.98 12.89
N GLN A 133 -12.70 0.16 11.84
CA GLN A 133 -13.79 -0.69 11.37
C GLN A 133 -13.50 -2.16 11.65
N ASP A 134 -14.54 -2.98 11.73
CA ASP A 134 -14.46 -4.43 11.76
C ASP A 134 -14.77 -4.97 10.36
N ALA A 135 -13.75 -5.00 9.50
CA ALA A 135 -13.86 -5.45 8.12
C ALA A 135 -12.49 -5.92 7.61
N ASN A 136 -12.48 -6.72 6.54
CA ASN A 136 -11.24 -7.16 5.90
C ASN A 136 -10.58 -6.04 5.07
N ALA A 137 -11.40 -5.21 4.43
CA ALA A 137 -10.94 -4.06 3.68
C ALA A 137 -11.99 -2.94 3.73
N VAL A 138 -11.54 -1.69 3.73
CA VAL A 138 -12.38 -0.50 3.83
C VAL A 138 -11.88 0.58 2.88
N ARG A 139 -12.82 1.24 2.20
CA ARG A 139 -12.56 2.47 1.44
C ARG A 139 -13.29 3.63 2.09
N ASP A 140 -12.58 4.73 2.28
CA ASP A 140 -13.17 6.03 2.63
C ASP A 140 -12.57 7.11 1.72
N GLY A 141 -13.36 7.50 0.71
CA GLY A 141 -12.90 8.43 -0.31
C GLY A 141 -11.71 7.89 -1.11
N LYS A 142 -10.58 8.54 -0.98
CA LYS A 142 -9.32 8.17 -1.66
C LYS A 142 -8.43 7.26 -0.82
N VAL A 143 -8.81 6.92 0.39
CA VAL A 143 -8.06 6.04 1.29
C VAL A 143 -8.65 4.64 1.29
N LEU A 144 -7.80 3.63 1.03
CA LEU A 144 -8.16 2.23 1.05
C LEU A 144 -7.24 1.48 2.02
N THR A 145 -7.83 0.72 2.93
CA THR A 145 -7.05 -0.04 3.91
C THR A 145 -7.50 -1.49 3.97
N GLY A 146 -6.54 -2.40 4.17
CA GLY A 146 -6.75 -3.82 4.37
C GLY A 146 -6.19 -4.27 5.72
N ARG A 147 -6.76 -5.35 6.29
CA ARG A 147 -6.51 -5.74 7.67
C ARG A 147 -5.23 -6.55 7.87
N ALA A 148 -5.00 -7.59 7.05
CA ALA A 148 -3.98 -8.60 7.33
C ALA A 148 -3.71 -9.45 6.07
N PRO A 149 -2.68 -10.33 6.07
CA PRO A 149 -2.38 -11.19 4.92
C PRO A 149 -3.58 -12.01 4.44
N GLY A 150 -4.39 -12.53 5.35
CA GLY A 150 -5.60 -13.28 5.01
C GLY A 150 -6.67 -12.46 4.30
N ALA A 151 -6.60 -11.14 4.34
CA ALA A 151 -7.50 -10.21 3.64
C ALA A 151 -6.91 -9.69 2.32
N ALA A 152 -5.79 -10.24 1.83
CA ALA A 152 -5.13 -9.76 0.62
C ALA A 152 -6.01 -9.80 -0.63
N MET A 153 -6.86 -10.83 -0.77
CA MET A 153 -7.80 -10.93 -1.89
C MET A 153 -8.93 -9.90 -1.78
N ASP A 154 -9.51 -9.73 -0.60
CA ASP A 154 -10.56 -8.71 -0.38
C ASP A 154 -10.01 -7.31 -0.64
N PHE A 155 -8.79 -7.06 -0.19
CA PHE A 155 -8.09 -5.80 -0.45
C PHE A 155 -7.84 -5.61 -1.96
N GLY A 156 -7.30 -6.62 -2.65
CA GLY A 156 -7.09 -6.57 -4.10
C GLY A 156 -8.37 -6.34 -4.89
N SER A 157 -9.48 -6.96 -4.49
CA SER A 157 -10.81 -6.73 -5.08
C SER A 157 -11.26 -5.29 -4.90
N LEU A 158 -11.10 -4.75 -3.69
CA LEU A 158 -11.46 -3.35 -3.39
C LEU A 158 -10.65 -2.35 -4.23
N LEU A 159 -9.34 -2.59 -4.41
CA LEU A 159 -8.49 -1.76 -5.28
C LEU A 159 -8.98 -1.80 -6.72
N LEU A 160 -9.25 -3.00 -7.25
CA LEU A 160 -9.67 -3.19 -8.63
C LEU A 160 -11.03 -2.53 -8.90
N GLU A 161 -12.01 -2.74 -8.03
CA GLU A 161 -13.33 -2.12 -8.12
C GLU A 161 -13.22 -0.60 -8.10
N THR A 162 -12.42 -0.06 -7.18
CA THR A 162 -12.20 1.39 -7.07
C THR A 162 -11.67 2.00 -8.38
N LEU A 163 -10.72 1.32 -9.04
CA LEU A 163 -10.12 1.83 -10.28
C LEU A 163 -11.05 1.67 -11.49
N LYS A 164 -11.95 0.69 -11.48
CA LYS A 164 -12.97 0.51 -12.54
C LYS A 164 -14.09 1.53 -12.45
N ASP A 165 -14.40 2.00 -11.23
CA ASP A 165 -15.45 2.99 -10.98
C ASP A 165 -14.94 4.44 -11.09
N ALA A 166 -13.65 4.60 -11.29
CA ALA A 166 -13.00 5.92 -11.34
C ALA A 166 -13.18 6.60 -12.72
#